data_1f3011b408935135f0bbe081ad589c81
#
_entry.id   1f3011b408935135f0bbe081ad589c81
#
_cell.length_a   1.000
_cell.length_b   1.000
_cell.length_c   1.000
_cell.angle_alpha   90.00
_cell.angle_beta   90.00
_cell.angle_gamma   90.00
#
_symmetry.space_group_name_H-M   'P 1'
#
loop_
_entity.id
_entity.type
_entity.pdbx_description
1 polymer ?
#
loop_
_entity_poly.entity_id
_entity_poly.type
_entity_poly.pdbx_seq_one_letter_code
_entity_poly.pdbx_strand_id
1 'polypeptide(L)'
;MKTEQLLDAGVTINRPETCVIDPEVEVGADTIIEPFVQLLGKTRVGTGCRIRSFSVIENCTLGNGVLIRQSSVLEDSTIADGAQIGPFAHLRPGSEIGENAHVGNFVETKKAKLGKGAKASHLTYLGDAEIGEGTNIGAGTITCNYDGVNKNKTIIGKNAFIGSDSTLVAPVTIGDGAYVGAGSCITKDVPADALAVARGKQANIEGWAAKRRAKQPPKKS
;
A
#
# COMPACT_ATOMS: atom_id res chain seq x y z
N MET A 1 28.14 11.92 -17.42
CA MET A 1 26.91 12.30 -16.66
C MET A 1 26.45 11.11 -15.78
N LYS A 2 25.57 11.31 -14.76
CA LYS A 2 25.14 10.21 -13.87
C LYS A 2 24.53 9.04 -14.65
N THR A 3 23.70 9.34 -15.62
CA THR A 3 23.06 8.36 -16.50
C THR A 3 24.07 7.46 -17.25
N GLU A 4 25.15 8.02 -17.79
CA GLU A 4 26.20 7.25 -18.45
C GLU A 4 26.89 6.30 -17.48
N GLN A 5 27.22 6.77 -16.28
CA GLN A 5 27.83 5.91 -15.25
C GLN A 5 26.94 4.71 -14.90
N LEU A 6 25.61 4.90 -14.85
CA LEU A 6 24.66 3.82 -14.56
C LEU A 6 24.56 2.83 -15.74
N LEU A 7 24.56 3.32 -16.98
CA LEU A 7 24.57 2.47 -18.17
C LEU A 7 25.84 1.61 -18.21
N ASP A 8 26.99 2.19 -17.93
CA ASP A 8 28.29 1.48 -17.88
C ASP A 8 28.32 0.45 -16.73
N ALA A 9 27.56 0.69 -15.66
CA ALA A 9 27.41 -0.23 -14.53
C ALA A 9 26.36 -1.34 -14.75
N GLY A 10 25.81 -1.48 -15.96
CA GLY A 10 24.87 -2.54 -16.33
C GLY A 10 23.41 -2.25 -16.01
N VAL A 11 23.04 -0.99 -15.78
CA VAL A 11 21.64 -0.56 -15.63
C VAL A 11 21.05 -0.30 -17.02
N THR A 12 19.83 -0.77 -17.27
CA THR A 12 19.10 -0.43 -18.50
C THR A 12 18.21 0.78 -18.26
N ILE A 13 18.41 1.87 -18.98
CA ILE A 13 17.60 3.08 -18.90
C ILE A 13 16.94 3.32 -20.25
N ASN A 14 15.62 3.14 -20.30
CA ASN A 14 14.85 3.36 -21.51
C ASN A 14 14.57 4.86 -21.68
N ARG A 15 15.03 5.43 -22.82
CA ARG A 15 14.93 6.87 -23.11
C ARG A 15 15.52 7.74 -22.00
N PRO A 16 16.82 7.65 -21.76
CA PRO A 16 17.49 8.32 -20.64
C PRO A 16 17.26 9.84 -20.60
N GLU A 17 17.03 10.46 -21.75
CA GLU A 17 16.71 11.89 -21.86
C GLU A 17 15.39 12.30 -21.20
N THR A 18 14.53 11.34 -20.85
CA THR A 18 13.25 11.60 -20.18
C THR A 18 13.29 11.33 -18.67
N CYS A 19 14.38 10.76 -18.17
CA CYS A 19 14.53 10.40 -16.77
C CYS A 19 15.27 11.49 -15.98
N VAL A 20 14.87 11.71 -14.74
CA VAL A 20 15.58 12.59 -13.80
C VAL A 20 16.26 11.70 -12.76
N ILE A 21 17.60 11.77 -12.70
CA ILE A 21 18.40 10.95 -11.78
C ILE A 21 19.43 11.85 -11.09
N ASP A 22 19.29 12.02 -9.79
CA ASP A 22 20.17 12.86 -8.99
C ASP A 22 21.58 12.26 -8.86
N PRO A 23 22.61 13.09 -8.64
CA PRO A 23 24.00 12.65 -8.58
C PRO A 23 24.30 11.60 -7.50
N GLU A 24 23.61 11.64 -6.36
CA GLU A 24 23.85 10.73 -5.24
C GLU A 24 23.08 9.40 -5.34
N VAL A 25 22.23 9.24 -6.36
CA VAL A 25 21.47 8.00 -6.58
C VAL A 25 22.39 6.84 -6.94
N GLU A 26 22.18 5.70 -6.32
CA GLU A 26 22.87 4.45 -6.62
C GLU A 26 21.87 3.43 -7.19
N VAL A 27 22.22 2.71 -8.25
CA VAL A 27 21.38 1.68 -8.86
C VAL A 27 22.22 0.45 -9.18
N GLY A 28 21.80 -0.71 -8.74
CA GLY A 28 22.45 -1.99 -9.01
C GLY A 28 22.23 -2.47 -10.44
N ALA A 29 23.14 -3.32 -10.91
CA ALA A 29 23.12 -3.91 -12.24
C ALA A 29 21.81 -4.67 -12.51
N ASP A 30 21.50 -4.89 -13.79
CA ASP A 30 20.31 -5.57 -14.30
C ASP A 30 18.97 -4.89 -13.93
N THR A 31 19.03 -3.71 -13.32
CA THR A 31 17.85 -2.90 -13.05
C THR A 31 17.39 -2.17 -14.31
N ILE A 32 16.07 -2.17 -14.55
CA ILE A 32 15.45 -1.52 -15.70
C ILE A 32 14.68 -0.29 -15.23
N ILE A 33 15.03 0.87 -15.77
CA ILE A 33 14.36 2.15 -15.54
C ILE A 33 13.58 2.53 -16.80
N GLU A 34 12.26 2.64 -16.68
CA GLU A 34 11.38 3.03 -17.80
C GLU A 34 11.34 4.57 -17.96
N PRO A 35 10.82 5.09 -19.09
CA PRO A 35 10.78 6.54 -19.35
C PRO A 35 10.00 7.32 -18.28
N PHE A 36 10.37 8.59 -18.08
CA PHE A 36 9.75 9.54 -17.16
C PHE A 36 9.83 9.15 -15.68
N VAL A 37 10.77 8.28 -15.30
CA VAL A 37 11.08 7.97 -13.92
C VAL A 37 11.92 9.10 -13.32
N GLN A 38 11.65 9.42 -12.04
CA GLN A 38 12.47 10.33 -11.25
C GLN A 38 13.06 9.56 -10.05
N LEU A 39 14.39 9.54 -9.96
CA LEU A 39 15.15 9.01 -8.82
C LEU A 39 15.87 10.18 -8.16
N LEU A 40 15.44 10.56 -6.97
CA LEU A 40 15.82 11.81 -6.34
C LEU A 40 16.56 11.57 -5.02
N GLY A 41 17.34 12.58 -4.62
CA GLY A 41 18.05 12.63 -3.36
C GLY A 41 19.07 11.49 -3.23
N LYS A 42 19.06 10.79 -2.10
CA LYS A 42 19.97 9.68 -1.77
C LYS A 42 19.36 8.31 -2.02
N THR A 43 18.51 8.19 -3.04
CA THR A 43 17.84 6.93 -3.37
C THR A 43 18.85 5.86 -3.78
N ARG A 44 18.68 4.67 -3.20
CA ARG A 44 19.45 3.47 -3.50
C ARG A 44 18.54 2.37 -4.01
N VAL A 45 18.86 1.78 -5.14
CA VAL A 45 18.13 0.70 -5.77
C VAL A 45 19.02 -0.50 -5.92
N GLY A 46 18.58 -1.67 -5.48
CA GLY A 46 19.30 -2.93 -5.62
C GLY A 46 19.40 -3.42 -7.05
N THR A 47 19.82 -4.68 -7.22
CA THR A 47 19.98 -5.34 -8.51
C THR A 47 18.67 -5.93 -9.02
N GLY A 48 18.52 -6.05 -10.35
CA GLY A 48 17.40 -6.75 -10.98
C GLY A 48 16.02 -6.13 -10.72
N CYS A 49 15.98 -4.85 -10.34
CA CYS A 49 14.73 -4.14 -10.09
C CYS A 49 14.08 -3.69 -11.41
N ARG A 50 12.79 -3.41 -11.35
CA ARG A 50 12.09 -2.77 -12.45
C ARG A 50 11.30 -1.56 -11.95
N ILE A 51 11.64 -0.38 -12.44
CA ILE A 51 10.98 0.88 -12.10
C ILE A 51 10.22 1.37 -13.32
N ARG A 52 8.89 1.33 -13.24
CA ARG A 52 8.01 1.65 -14.36
C ARG A 52 7.72 3.14 -14.45
N SER A 53 7.33 3.55 -15.66
CA SER A 53 7.15 4.95 -16.06
C SER A 53 6.34 5.79 -15.07
N PHE A 54 6.69 7.08 -15.00
CA PHE A 54 6.04 8.11 -14.18
C PHE A 54 6.12 7.87 -12.66
N SER A 55 6.98 6.97 -12.21
CA SER A 55 7.22 6.80 -10.77
C SER A 55 8.22 7.84 -10.26
N VAL A 56 7.98 8.34 -9.05
CA VAL A 56 8.86 9.28 -8.34
C VAL A 56 9.35 8.60 -7.07
N ILE A 57 10.67 8.54 -6.88
CA ILE A 57 11.29 7.86 -5.75
C ILE A 57 12.34 8.79 -5.15
N GLU A 58 12.12 9.23 -3.92
CA GLU A 58 12.99 10.18 -3.23
C GLU A 58 13.47 9.62 -1.89
N ASN A 59 14.78 9.67 -1.65
CA ASN A 59 15.43 9.24 -0.40
C ASN A 59 15.02 7.82 0.06
N CYS A 60 14.77 6.92 -0.88
CA CYS A 60 14.35 5.55 -0.58
C CYS A 60 15.49 4.55 -0.71
N THR A 61 15.37 3.44 0.02
CA THR A 61 16.23 2.27 -0.16
C THR A 61 15.38 1.10 -0.65
N LEU A 62 15.69 0.60 -1.85
CA LEU A 62 15.06 -0.56 -2.47
C LEU A 62 16.05 -1.72 -2.49
N GLY A 63 15.63 -2.88 -2.01
CA GLY A 63 16.36 -4.14 -2.12
C GLY A 63 16.42 -4.67 -3.56
N ASN A 64 16.76 -5.94 -3.71
CA ASN A 64 16.90 -6.59 -5.00
C ASN A 64 15.57 -7.09 -5.56
N GLY A 65 15.41 -7.13 -6.87
CA GLY A 65 14.22 -7.66 -7.54
C GLY A 65 12.93 -6.92 -7.25
N VAL A 66 12.99 -5.69 -6.76
CA VAL A 66 11.81 -4.87 -6.45
C VAL A 66 11.12 -4.43 -7.73
N LEU A 67 9.79 -4.54 -7.74
CA LEU A 67 8.96 -4.03 -8.84
C LEU A 67 8.19 -2.79 -8.38
N ILE A 68 8.55 -1.64 -8.93
CA ILE A 68 7.75 -0.41 -8.80
C ILE A 68 6.91 -0.26 -10.07
N ARG A 69 5.59 -0.33 -9.92
CA ARG A 69 4.65 -0.15 -11.03
C ARG A 69 4.42 1.34 -11.27
N GLN A 70 3.93 1.65 -12.46
CA GLN A 70 3.78 3.03 -12.96
C GLN A 70 3.04 3.96 -11.99
N SER A 71 3.42 5.23 -12.05
CA SER A 71 2.76 6.34 -11.33
C SER A 71 2.71 6.16 -9.81
N SER A 72 3.69 5.49 -9.23
CA SER A 72 3.83 5.36 -7.78
C SER A 72 4.77 6.43 -7.25
N VAL A 73 4.49 6.94 -6.05
CA VAL A 73 5.29 7.95 -5.35
C VAL A 73 5.83 7.34 -4.05
N LEU A 74 7.13 7.37 -3.87
CA LEU A 74 7.81 6.82 -2.70
C LEU A 74 8.74 7.88 -2.10
N GLU A 75 8.58 8.14 -0.81
CA GLU A 75 9.35 9.16 -0.07
C GLU A 75 9.91 8.55 1.23
N ASP A 76 11.19 8.78 1.52
CA ASP A 76 11.87 8.39 2.78
C ASP A 76 11.44 7.00 3.29
N SER A 77 11.45 6.00 2.42
CA SER A 77 10.91 4.66 2.67
C SER A 77 11.92 3.55 2.39
N THR A 78 11.76 2.42 3.08
CA THR A 78 12.59 1.22 2.86
C THR A 78 11.73 0.10 2.30
N ILE A 79 12.18 -0.50 1.19
CA ILE A 79 11.48 -1.56 0.48
C ILE A 79 12.44 -2.76 0.37
N ALA A 80 12.07 -3.88 0.95
CA ALA A 80 12.89 -5.10 0.96
C ALA A 80 12.78 -5.88 -0.36
N ASP A 81 13.60 -6.91 -0.49
CA ASP A 81 13.75 -7.72 -1.70
C ASP A 81 12.42 -8.29 -2.20
N GLY A 82 12.24 -8.28 -3.51
CA GLY A 82 11.10 -8.88 -4.19
C GLY A 82 9.75 -8.21 -3.94
N ALA A 83 9.70 -7.13 -3.19
CA ALA A 83 8.45 -6.42 -2.94
C ALA A 83 7.89 -5.77 -4.20
N GLN A 84 6.56 -5.63 -4.25
CA GLN A 84 5.85 -5.03 -5.38
C GLN A 84 5.03 -3.83 -4.92
N ILE A 85 5.23 -2.68 -5.57
CA ILE A 85 4.59 -1.42 -5.21
C ILE A 85 3.81 -0.87 -6.42
N GLY A 86 2.57 -0.48 -6.20
CA GLY A 86 1.73 0.17 -7.17
C GLY A 86 0.88 -0.76 -8.04
N PRO A 87 0.29 -0.23 -9.13
CA PRO A 87 0.42 1.16 -9.61
C PRO A 87 -0.29 2.19 -8.72
N PHE A 88 0.02 3.48 -8.89
CA PHE A 88 -0.64 4.58 -8.15
C PHE A 88 -0.59 4.40 -6.63
N ALA A 89 0.47 3.82 -6.09
CA ALA A 89 0.69 3.72 -4.65
C ALA A 89 1.44 4.96 -4.14
N HIS A 90 1.17 5.35 -2.89
CA HIS A 90 1.88 6.43 -2.24
C HIS A 90 2.50 5.95 -0.92
N LEU A 91 3.82 5.75 -0.91
CA LEU A 91 4.56 5.45 0.30
C LEU A 91 5.11 6.76 0.87
N ARG A 92 4.50 7.23 1.95
CA ARG A 92 4.93 8.43 2.67
C ARG A 92 6.03 8.11 3.67
N PRO A 93 6.75 9.14 4.15
CA PRO A 93 7.90 8.97 5.04
C PRO A 93 7.69 8.00 6.20
N GLY A 94 8.72 7.16 6.43
CA GLY A 94 8.74 6.17 7.49
C GLY A 94 7.98 4.88 7.16
N SER A 95 7.73 4.60 5.89
CA SER A 95 7.17 3.32 5.45
C SER A 95 8.26 2.26 5.29
N GLU A 96 8.05 1.08 5.87
CA GLU A 96 8.93 -0.07 5.78
C GLU A 96 8.16 -1.24 5.16
N ILE A 97 8.55 -1.65 3.96
CA ILE A 97 7.87 -2.73 3.23
C ILE A 97 8.74 -3.97 3.21
N GLY A 98 8.23 -5.04 3.78
CA GLY A 98 8.94 -6.31 3.97
C GLY A 98 9.15 -7.09 2.68
N GLU A 99 9.98 -8.12 2.78
CA GLU A 99 10.33 -9.02 1.68
C GLU A 99 9.09 -9.64 1.02
N ASN A 100 9.00 -9.60 -0.30
CA ASN A 100 7.87 -10.11 -1.09
C ASN A 100 6.49 -9.54 -0.69
N ALA A 101 6.44 -8.44 0.05
CA ALA A 101 5.17 -7.78 0.37
C ALA A 101 4.60 -7.05 -0.85
N HIS A 102 3.28 -6.85 -0.85
CA HIS A 102 2.58 -6.22 -1.95
C HIS A 102 1.75 -5.02 -1.46
N VAL A 103 2.11 -3.84 -1.93
CA VAL A 103 1.34 -2.60 -1.78
C VAL A 103 0.75 -2.25 -3.15
N GLY A 104 -0.55 -2.39 -3.32
CA GLY A 104 -1.21 -2.27 -4.62
C GLY A 104 -1.71 -0.86 -4.96
N ASN A 105 -2.69 -0.80 -5.86
CA ASN A 105 -3.16 0.47 -6.42
C ASN A 105 -4.00 1.27 -5.42
N PHE A 106 -3.75 2.59 -5.41
CA PHE A 106 -4.43 3.54 -4.53
C PHE A 106 -4.28 3.18 -3.04
N VAL A 107 -3.14 2.60 -2.68
CA VAL A 107 -2.78 2.37 -1.29
C VAL A 107 -1.82 3.46 -0.86
N GLU A 108 -2.16 4.12 0.24
CA GLU A 108 -1.30 5.09 0.89
C GLU A 108 -0.79 4.53 2.22
N THR A 109 0.52 4.64 2.46
CA THR A 109 1.14 4.27 3.73
C THR A 109 1.85 5.46 4.35
N LYS A 110 1.89 5.53 5.68
CA LYS A 110 2.62 6.56 6.43
C LYS A 110 3.10 6.00 7.76
N LYS A 111 4.41 6.00 8.00
CA LYS A 111 4.98 5.41 9.23
C LYS A 111 4.38 4.01 9.47
N ALA A 112 4.28 3.22 8.41
CA ALA A 112 3.68 1.91 8.43
C ALA A 112 4.73 0.84 8.13
N LYS A 113 4.63 -0.30 8.83
CA LYS A 113 5.49 -1.47 8.61
C LYS A 113 4.63 -2.61 8.08
N LEU A 114 4.95 -3.12 6.90
CA LEU A 114 4.35 -4.33 6.34
C LEU A 114 5.37 -5.46 6.42
N GLY A 115 5.02 -6.52 7.10
CA GLY A 115 5.86 -7.71 7.23
C GLY A 115 6.05 -8.48 5.93
N LYS A 116 6.93 -9.47 5.96
CA LYS A 116 7.20 -10.36 4.82
C LYS A 116 5.92 -10.94 4.24
N GLY A 117 5.73 -10.84 2.93
CA GLY A 117 4.58 -11.41 2.22
C GLY A 117 3.22 -10.79 2.58
N ALA A 118 3.18 -9.74 3.41
CA ALA A 118 1.94 -9.03 3.70
C ALA A 118 1.38 -8.33 2.45
N LYS A 119 0.05 -8.24 2.35
CA LYS A 119 -0.62 -7.70 1.17
C LYS A 119 -1.64 -6.64 1.54
N ALA A 120 -1.54 -5.48 0.89
CA ALA A 120 -2.54 -4.43 0.89
C ALA A 120 -2.76 -4.02 -0.57
N SER A 121 -3.69 -4.67 -1.27
CA SER A 121 -3.72 -4.64 -2.73
C SER A 121 -4.51 -3.48 -3.33
N HIS A 122 -5.46 -2.86 -2.60
CA HIS A 122 -6.38 -1.89 -3.17
C HIS A 122 -6.91 -0.87 -2.16
N LEU A 123 -6.96 0.41 -2.57
CA LEU A 123 -7.81 1.46 -1.96
C LEU A 123 -7.73 1.54 -0.43
N THR A 124 -6.54 1.60 0.14
CA THR A 124 -6.33 1.42 1.58
C THR A 124 -5.46 2.54 2.14
N TYR A 125 -5.79 3.03 3.34
CA TYR A 125 -4.90 3.90 4.10
C TYR A 125 -4.34 3.17 5.33
N LEU A 126 -3.01 3.08 5.39
CA LEU A 126 -2.27 2.46 6.48
C LEU A 126 -1.36 3.52 7.13
N GLY A 127 -1.85 4.20 8.13
CA GLY A 127 -1.11 5.19 8.90
C GLY A 127 -0.77 4.69 10.30
N ASP A 128 0.47 4.92 10.75
CA ASP A 128 0.97 4.53 12.06
C ASP A 128 0.60 3.06 12.41
N ALA A 129 0.87 2.13 11.47
CA ALA A 129 0.42 0.74 11.54
C ALA A 129 1.59 -0.25 11.46
N GLU A 130 1.50 -1.34 12.20
CA GLU A 130 2.38 -2.50 12.09
C GLU A 130 1.55 -3.70 11.62
N ILE A 131 1.90 -4.27 10.46
CA ILE A 131 1.18 -5.38 9.84
C ILE A 131 2.13 -6.58 9.78
N GLY A 132 1.73 -7.67 10.41
CA GLY A 132 2.50 -8.89 10.51
C GLY A 132 2.68 -9.63 9.19
N GLU A 133 3.63 -10.55 9.19
CA GLU A 133 3.96 -11.42 8.06
C GLU A 133 2.74 -12.16 7.53
N GLY A 134 2.59 -12.28 6.21
CA GLY A 134 1.53 -13.05 5.55
C GLY A 134 0.12 -12.47 5.68
N THR A 135 -0.04 -11.37 6.39
CA THR A 135 -1.36 -10.75 6.63
C THR A 135 -1.93 -10.15 5.34
N ASN A 136 -3.24 -10.33 5.17
CA ASN A 136 -3.98 -9.75 4.06
C ASN A 136 -4.88 -8.60 4.52
N ILE A 137 -4.68 -7.43 3.95
CA ILE A 137 -5.52 -6.24 4.17
C ILE A 137 -6.51 -6.12 3.02
N GLY A 138 -7.80 -6.19 3.32
CA GLY A 138 -8.88 -6.05 2.34
C GLY A 138 -9.00 -4.62 1.81
N ALA A 139 -9.55 -4.50 0.60
CA ALA A 139 -9.78 -3.21 -0.05
C ALA A 139 -10.65 -2.28 0.81
N GLY A 140 -10.37 -0.99 0.80
CA GLY A 140 -11.13 -0.01 1.59
C GLY A 140 -10.82 0.00 3.08
N THR A 141 -9.83 -0.77 3.54
CA THR A 141 -9.43 -0.76 4.96
C THR A 141 -8.75 0.55 5.32
N ILE A 142 -9.13 1.12 6.46
CA ILE A 142 -8.55 2.35 6.99
C ILE A 142 -8.11 2.14 8.44
N THR A 143 -6.85 2.47 8.73
CA THR A 143 -6.39 2.66 10.10
C THR A 143 -6.71 4.07 10.55
N CYS A 144 -7.67 4.24 11.47
CA CYS A 144 -8.04 5.53 12.03
C CYS A 144 -7.04 5.90 13.12
N ASN A 145 -5.87 6.38 12.71
CA ASN A 145 -4.73 6.65 13.58
C ASN A 145 -4.79 7.98 14.33
N TYR A 146 -5.71 8.88 13.99
CA TYR A 146 -5.82 10.22 14.57
C TYR A 146 -7.15 10.42 15.28
N ASP A 147 -7.10 10.78 16.57
CA ASP A 147 -8.26 10.98 17.43
C ASP A 147 -8.72 12.44 17.56
N GLY A 148 -8.12 13.33 16.76
CA GLY A 148 -8.34 14.77 16.83
C GLY A 148 -7.23 15.52 17.58
N VAL A 149 -6.43 14.81 18.39
CA VAL A 149 -5.32 15.37 19.19
C VAL A 149 -4.05 14.56 18.98
N ASN A 150 -4.10 13.24 19.18
CA ASN A 150 -2.96 12.33 19.16
C ASN A 150 -3.03 11.38 17.96
N LYS A 151 -1.86 10.83 17.61
CA LYS A 151 -1.77 9.70 16.69
C LYS A 151 -1.52 8.44 17.48
N ASN A 152 -2.34 7.44 17.21
CA ASN A 152 -2.34 6.15 17.88
C ASN A 152 -1.98 5.05 16.87
N LYS A 153 -1.42 3.95 17.36
CA LYS A 153 -0.93 2.86 16.54
C LYS A 153 -1.98 1.77 16.38
N THR A 154 -2.05 1.18 15.18
CA THR A 154 -2.73 -0.08 14.89
C THR A 154 -1.71 -1.20 14.76
N ILE A 155 -1.88 -2.30 15.48
CA ILE A 155 -1.03 -3.48 15.40
C ILE A 155 -1.86 -4.63 14.85
N ILE A 156 -1.41 -5.24 13.75
CA ILE A 156 -2.04 -6.41 13.16
C ILE A 156 -1.02 -7.55 13.14
N GLY A 157 -1.36 -8.66 13.75
CA GLY A 157 -0.51 -9.84 13.88
C GLY A 157 -0.23 -10.53 12.54
N LYS A 158 0.45 -11.67 12.61
CA LYS A 158 0.81 -12.48 11.44
C LYS A 158 -0.39 -13.27 10.92
N ASN A 159 -0.42 -13.51 9.61
CA ASN A 159 -1.43 -14.31 8.93
C ASN A 159 -2.87 -13.89 9.24
N ALA A 160 -3.09 -12.66 9.67
CA ALA A 160 -4.42 -12.12 9.91
C ALA A 160 -5.12 -11.82 8.57
N PHE A 161 -6.45 -11.84 8.59
CA PHE A 161 -7.27 -11.48 7.44
C PHE A 161 -8.20 -10.31 7.81
N ILE A 162 -7.96 -9.16 7.21
CA ILE A 162 -8.82 -7.98 7.39
C ILE A 162 -9.77 -7.91 6.20
N GLY A 163 -11.06 -8.08 6.46
CA GLY A 163 -12.10 -7.99 5.43
C GLY A 163 -12.21 -6.60 4.83
N SER A 164 -12.68 -6.51 3.59
CA SER A 164 -12.83 -5.23 2.88
C SER A 164 -13.74 -4.24 3.62
N ASP A 165 -13.52 -2.94 3.41
CA ASP A 165 -14.26 -1.84 4.03
C ASP A 165 -14.23 -1.88 5.58
N SER A 166 -13.15 -2.39 6.15
CA SER A 166 -12.95 -2.39 7.59
C SER A 166 -12.30 -1.10 8.07
N THR A 167 -12.81 -0.58 9.17
CA THR A 167 -12.27 0.60 9.86
C THR A 167 -11.67 0.16 11.18
N LEU A 168 -10.35 0.36 11.36
CA LEU A 168 -9.64 -0.01 12.57
C LEU A 168 -9.35 1.26 13.39
N VAL A 169 -10.07 1.45 14.49
CA VAL A 169 -9.95 2.66 15.32
C VAL A 169 -8.83 2.48 16.32
N ALA A 170 -7.72 3.14 16.07
CA ALA A 170 -6.53 3.05 16.92
C ALA A 170 -6.71 3.83 18.25
N PRO A 171 -6.08 3.37 19.37
CA PRO A 171 -5.18 2.21 19.41
C PRO A 171 -5.96 0.89 19.38
N VAL A 172 -5.52 -0.07 18.57
CA VAL A 172 -6.15 -1.39 18.48
C VAL A 172 -5.12 -2.43 18.05
N THR A 173 -5.26 -3.64 18.63
CA THR A 173 -4.44 -4.81 18.29
C THR A 173 -5.32 -5.92 17.73
N ILE A 174 -4.95 -6.43 16.55
CA ILE A 174 -5.54 -7.62 15.94
C ILE A 174 -4.53 -8.75 16.08
N GLY A 175 -4.90 -9.82 16.75
CA GLY A 175 -4.02 -10.95 17.04
C GLY A 175 -3.64 -11.76 15.79
N ASP A 176 -2.62 -12.61 15.95
CA ASP A 176 -2.17 -13.53 14.90
C ASP A 176 -3.31 -14.44 14.43
N GLY A 177 -3.41 -14.70 13.13
CA GLY A 177 -4.44 -15.56 12.55
C GLY A 177 -5.88 -15.04 12.68
N ALA A 178 -6.10 -13.88 13.28
CA ALA A 178 -7.43 -13.34 13.47
C ALA A 178 -8.09 -12.90 12.16
N TYR A 179 -9.41 -12.96 12.13
CA TYR A 179 -10.24 -12.52 11.01
C TYR A 179 -11.10 -11.33 11.42
N VAL A 180 -11.15 -10.32 10.56
CA VAL A 180 -12.11 -9.22 10.67
C VAL A 180 -13.12 -9.34 9.52
N GLY A 181 -14.40 -9.45 9.85
CA GLY A 181 -15.47 -9.51 8.87
C GLY A 181 -15.59 -8.21 8.08
N ALA A 182 -15.77 -8.30 6.76
CA ALA A 182 -15.90 -7.12 5.89
C ALA A 182 -16.97 -6.11 6.40
N GLY A 183 -16.69 -4.81 6.21
CA GLY A 183 -17.60 -3.74 6.65
C GLY A 183 -17.65 -3.55 8.18
N SER A 184 -16.64 -4.00 8.91
CA SER A 184 -16.60 -3.90 10.37
C SER A 184 -15.87 -2.64 10.84
N CYS A 185 -16.40 -1.99 11.88
CA CYS A 185 -15.71 -0.92 12.61
C CYS A 185 -15.16 -1.50 13.93
N ILE A 186 -13.85 -1.77 13.96
CA ILE A 186 -13.18 -2.42 15.09
C ILE A 186 -12.64 -1.36 16.04
N THR A 187 -13.13 -1.37 17.28
CA THR A 187 -12.79 -0.40 18.32
C THR A 187 -12.20 -1.04 19.58
N LYS A 188 -12.01 -2.36 19.57
CA LYS A 188 -11.43 -3.14 20.67
C LYS A 188 -10.48 -4.19 20.09
N ASP A 189 -9.52 -4.59 20.90
CA ASP A 189 -8.57 -5.64 20.52
C ASP A 189 -9.28 -6.95 20.14
N VAL A 190 -8.71 -7.63 19.14
CA VAL A 190 -9.20 -8.91 18.65
C VAL A 190 -8.18 -9.99 19.03
N PRO A 191 -8.56 -11.00 19.82
CA PRO A 191 -7.64 -12.09 20.16
C PRO A 191 -7.13 -12.85 18.94
N ALA A 192 -5.99 -13.55 19.10
CA ALA A 192 -5.49 -14.45 18.07
C ALA A 192 -6.55 -15.49 17.69
N ASP A 193 -6.58 -15.87 16.41
CA ASP A 193 -7.49 -16.86 15.82
C ASP A 193 -9.00 -16.57 16.01
N ALA A 194 -9.34 -15.35 16.44
CA ALA A 194 -10.73 -14.95 16.62
C ALA A 194 -11.34 -14.35 15.34
N LEU A 195 -12.65 -14.43 15.20
CA LEU A 195 -13.43 -13.68 14.22
C LEU A 195 -14.09 -12.47 14.91
N ALA A 196 -13.71 -11.26 14.47
CA ALA A 196 -14.37 -10.03 14.88
C ALA A 196 -15.36 -9.56 13.80
N VAL A 197 -16.61 -9.29 14.21
CA VAL A 197 -17.65 -8.72 13.34
C VAL A 197 -18.32 -7.57 14.07
N ALA A 198 -18.17 -6.36 13.53
CA ALA A 198 -18.73 -5.14 14.11
C ALA A 198 -19.46 -4.32 13.03
N ARG A 199 -20.59 -4.87 12.57
CA ARG A 199 -21.46 -4.27 11.54
C ARG A 199 -22.92 -4.54 11.85
N GLY A 200 -23.83 -3.73 11.29
CA GLY A 200 -25.27 -3.91 11.44
C GLY A 200 -25.77 -5.24 10.86
N LYS A 201 -26.85 -5.78 11.42
CA LYS A 201 -27.54 -6.94 10.87
C LYS A 201 -28.25 -6.54 9.58
N GLN A 202 -28.03 -7.27 8.50
CA GLN A 202 -28.74 -7.03 7.24
C GLN A 202 -30.25 -7.26 7.39
N ALA A 203 -31.03 -6.34 6.82
CA ALA A 203 -32.48 -6.51 6.68
C ALA A 203 -32.89 -6.36 5.20
N ASN A 204 -33.66 -7.30 4.70
CA ASN A 204 -34.22 -7.23 3.34
C ASN A 204 -35.71 -6.82 3.44
N ILE A 205 -36.06 -5.74 2.73
CA ILE A 205 -37.44 -5.24 2.66
C ILE A 205 -38.02 -5.64 1.30
N GLU A 206 -38.79 -6.72 1.28
CA GLU A 206 -39.38 -7.25 0.06
C GLU A 206 -40.35 -6.26 -0.60
N GLY A 207 -40.27 -6.18 -1.91
CA GLY A 207 -41.16 -5.33 -2.71
C GLY A 207 -40.92 -3.82 -2.56
N TRP A 208 -39.95 -3.37 -1.75
CA TRP A 208 -39.66 -1.94 -1.54
C TRP A 208 -39.40 -1.18 -2.84
N ALA A 209 -38.55 -1.71 -3.70
CA ALA A 209 -38.20 -1.05 -4.95
C ALA A 209 -39.37 -0.98 -5.94
N ALA A 210 -40.22 -1.99 -6.00
CA ALA A 210 -41.45 -1.98 -6.83
C ALA A 210 -42.44 -0.94 -6.32
N LYS A 211 -42.68 -0.87 -5.02
CA LYS A 211 -43.57 0.14 -4.41
C LYS A 211 -43.05 1.55 -4.62
N ARG A 212 -41.72 1.74 -4.59
CA ARG A 212 -41.13 3.05 -4.83
C ARG A 212 -41.27 3.49 -6.29
N ARG A 213 -41.04 2.58 -7.26
CA ARG A 213 -41.23 2.88 -8.69
C ARG A 213 -42.70 3.25 -9.01
N ALA A 214 -43.65 2.53 -8.43
CA ALA A 214 -45.09 2.82 -8.64
C ALA A 214 -45.52 4.23 -8.13
N LYS A 215 -44.77 4.82 -7.20
CA LYS A 215 -45.02 6.17 -6.69
C LYS A 215 -44.29 7.29 -7.46
N GLN A 216 -43.44 6.95 -8.43
CA GLN A 216 -42.78 7.98 -9.24
C GLN A 216 -43.71 8.45 -10.37
N PRO A 217 -43.84 9.75 -10.60
CA PRO A 217 -44.53 10.26 -11.77
C PRO A 217 -43.81 9.76 -13.05
N PRO A 218 -44.57 9.57 -14.17
CA PRO A 218 -43.93 9.14 -15.42
C PRO A 218 -42.83 10.13 -15.79
N LYS A 219 -41.67 9.60 -16.18
CA LYS A 219 -40.55 10.42 -16.67
C LYS A 219 -41.06 11.23 -17.84
N LYS A 220 -41.01 12.55 -17.75
CA LYS A 220 -41.21 13.42 -18.92
C LYS A 220 -40.10 13.08 -19.91
N SER A 221 -40.51 12.56 -21.08
CA SER A 221 -39.64 12.34 -22.25
C SER A 221 -39.12 13.66 -22.79
#